data_5c0702ecf13625f5f4f8c9aa6761d38c
#
_entry.id   5c0702ecf13625f5f4f8c9aa6761d38c
#
_cell.length_a   1.000
_cell.length_b   1.000
_cell.length_c   1.000
_cell.angle_alpha   90.00
_cell.angle_beta   90.00
_cell.angle_gamma   90.00
#
_symmetry.space_group_name_H-M   'P 1'
#
loop_
_entity.id
_entity.type
_entity.pdbx_description
1 polymer ?
#
loop_
_entity_poly.entity_id
_entity_poly.type
_entity_poly.pdbx_seq_one_letter_code
_entity_poly.pdbx_strand_id
1 'polypeptide(L)'
;DYELNILLHGSQEFCRGNQSYLLEEDDVLLVSPGVGHASYAQQANTRALVLHFSPSAFKQFVKKGYTYQFPSCCSTKENRHESAYDQIRFYAGQIYACAQKDTPYSQLAAKGSFELLLSALCTLFSPETVQIPDQEDRTHQETVQRLINYIEQHYQEKISLEDLAQFS
;
A
#
# COMPACT_ATOMS: atom_id res chain seq x y z
N ASP A 1 -5.86 -4.45 1.57
CA ASP A 1 -4.60 -4.81 0.91
C ASP A 1 -3.43 -4.00 1.49
N TYR A 2 -2.21 -4.46 1.25
CA TYR A 2 -1.01 -3.62 1.39
C TYR A 2 -0.93 -2.68 0.19
N GLU A 3 -0.36 -1.50 0.41
CA GLU A 3 -0.02 -0.56 -0.64
C GLU A 3 1.47 -0.19 -0.53
N LEU A 4 2.25 -0.55 -1.53
CA LEU A 4 3.63 -0.10 -1.68
C LEU A 4 3.64 1.06 -2.66
N ASN A 5 4.07 2.23 -2.21
CA ASN A 5 4.19 3.45 -3.00
C ASN A 5 5.68 3.80 -3.17
N ILE A 6 6.10 4.03 -4.39
CA ILE A 6 7.46 4.47 -4.75
C ILE A 6 7.33 5.73 -5.58
N LEU A 7 7.84 6.85 -5.08
CA LEU A 7 7.76 8.11 -5.80
C LEU A 7 8.82 8.16 -6.90
N LEU A 8 8.35 8.25 -8.14
CA LEU A 8 9.22 8.23 -9.34
C LEU A 8 9.61 9.63 -9.81
N HIS A 9 8.79 10.64 -9.51
CA HIS A 9 9.04 12.04 -9.89
C HIS A 9 8.15 12.99 -9.11
N GLY A 10 8.70 14.17 -8.78
CA GLY A 10 8.00 15.22 -8.08
C GLY A 10 7.98 15.03 -6.57
N SER A 11 6.92 15.52 -5.92
CA SER A 11 6.71 15.37 -4.49
C SER A 11 5.25 15.14 -4.15
N GLN A 12 5.00 14.39 -3.09
CA GLN A 12 3.68 13.97 -2.64
C GLN A 12 3.59 14.07 -1.11
N GLU A 13 2.57 14.72 -0.61
CA GLU A 13 2.23 14.67 0.79
C GLU A 13 1.40 13.41 1.05
N PHE A 14 1.82 12.62 2.02
CA PHE A 14 1.13 11.42 2.46
C PHE A 14 0.66 11.62 3.90
N CYS A 15 -0.66 11.49 4.12
CA CYS A 15 -1.30 11.70 5.42
C CYS A 15 -1.79 10.36 5.97
N ARG A 16 -1.44 10.07 7.23
CA ARG A 16 -1.89 8.90 7.98
C ARG A 16 -2.32 9.33 9.38
N GLY A 17 -3.62 9.29 9.63
CA GLY A 17 -4.16 9.84 10.87
C GLY A 17 -3.77 11.32 11.05
N ASN A 18 -3.11 11.66 12.14
CA ASN A 18 -2.62 13.01 12.41
C ASN A 18 -1.16 13.25 11.97
N GLN A 19 -0.57 12.32 11.24
CA GLN A 19 0.81 12.42 10.75
C GLN A 19 0.81 12.69 9.25
N SER A 20 1.70 13.60 8.84
CA SER A 20 1.95 13.91 7.42
C SER A 20 3.43 13.69 7.12
N TYR A 21 3.70 13.10 5.96
CA TYR A 21 5.04 12.81 5.45
C TYR A 21 5.17 13.43 4.07
N LEU A 22 6.24 14.17 3.83
CA LEU A 22 6.57 14.61 2.48
C LEU A 22 7.44 13.54 1.82
N LEU A 23 6.91 12.91 0.79
CA LEU A 23 7.65 11.98 -0.07
C LEU A 23 8.27 12.76 -1.22
N GLU A 24 9.53 12.51 -1.46
CA GLU A 24 10.32 13.03 -2.59
C GLU A 24 10.72 11.87 -3.52
N GLU A 25 11.32 12.21 -4.65
CA GLU A 25 11.80 11.21 -5.62
C GLU A 25 12.67 10.14 -4.95
N ASP A 26 12.47 8.88 -5.32
CA ASP A 26 13.05 7.66 -4.75
C ASP A 26 12.54 7.25 -3.36
N ASP A 27 11.65 8.01 -2.74
CA ASP A 27 11.05 7.58 -1.48
C ASP A 27 10.15 6.35 -1.67
N VAL A 28 10.23 5.48 -0.68
CA VAL A 28 9.45 4.24 -0.57
C VAL A 28 8.58 4.31 0.66
N LEU A 29 7.29 4.04 0.49
CA LEU A 29 6.32 3.95 1.57
C LEU A 29 5.54 2.65 1.44
N LEU A 30 5.38 1.92 2.55
CA LEU A 30 4.49 0.75 2.62
C LEU A 30 3.38 1.00 3.63
N VAL A 31 2.14 0.83 3.20
CA VAL A 31 0.95 0.91 4.04
C VAL A 31 0.41 -0.48 4.30
N SER A 32 0.20 -0.82 5.57
CA SER A 32 -0.40 -2.09 5.97
C SER A 32 -1.92 -2.07 5.80
N PRO A 33 -2.58 -3.24 5.64
CA PRO A 33 -4.02 -3.33 5.53
C PRO A 33 -4.76 -2.69 6.71
N GLY A 34 -5.89 -2.06 6.42
CA GLY A 34 -6.73 -1.41 7.42
C GLY A 34 -6.23 -0.05 7.91
N VAL A 35 -5.11 0.44 7.38
CA VAL A 35 -4.58 1.76 7.73
C VAL A 35 -5.15 2.81 6.78
N GLY A 36 -6.04 3.66 7.31
CA GLY A 36 -6.59 4.81 6.57
C GLY A 36 -5.51 5.83 6.26
N HIS A 37 -5.42 6.23 5.00
CA HIS A 37 -4.44 7.21 4.52
C HIS A 37 -4.99 8.00 3.33
N ALA A 38 -4.34 9.11 3.03
CA ALA A 38 -4.57 9.91 1.83
C ALA A 38 -3.25 10.43 1.27
N SER A 39 -3.20 10.69 -0.02
CA SER A 39 -2.02 11.23 -0.67
C SER A 39 -2.37 12.39 -1.60
N TYR A 40 -1.54 13.43 -1.61
CA TYR A 40 -1.76 14.65 -2.37
C TYR A 40 -0.49 15.03 -3.13
N ALA A 41 -0.57 15.06 -4.46
CA ALA A 41 0.52 15.57 -5.28
C ALA A 41 0.79 17.04 -4.96
N GLN A 42 2.04 17.36 -4.65
CA GLN A 42 2.48 18.72 -4.32
C GLN A 42 3.01 19.48 -5.55
N GLN A 43 3.29 18.76 -6.63
CA GLN A 43 3.81 19.31 -7.87
C GLN A 43 3.03 18.79 -9.07
N ALA A 44 2.96 19.59 -10.12
CA ALA A 44 2.49 19.12 -11.43
C ALA A 44 3.40 17.97 -11.93
N ASN A 45 2.79 16.99 -12.60
CA ASN A 45 3.49 15.80 -13.11
C ASN A 45 4.09 14.87 -12.05
N THR A 46 3.68 14.95 -10.78
CA THR A 46 4.04 13.94 -9.77
C THR A 46 3.63 12.55 -10.26
N ARG A 47 4.55 11.61 -10.18
CA ARG A 47 4.34 10.21 -10.61
C ARG A 47 4.84 9.25 -9.55
N ALA A 48 4.03 8.24 -9.27
CA ALA A 48 4.38 7.16 -8.35
C ALA A 48 4.12 5.80 -9.00
N LEU A 49 4.89 4.80 -8.63
CA LEU A 49 4.58 3.40 -8.84
C LEU A 49 3.88 2.89 -7.60
N VAL A 50 2.65 2.44 -7.76
CA VAL A 50 1.84 1.90 -6.65
C VAL A 50 1.56 0.43 -6.92
N LEU A 51 1.91 -0.44 -5.96
CA LEU A 51 1.63 -1.87 -5.99
C LEU A 51 0.70 -2.21 -4.84
N HIS A 52 -0.48 -2.76 -5.18
CA HIS A 52 -1.42 -3.32 -4.21
C HIS A 52 -1.27 -4.83 -4.17
N PHE A 53 -1.20 -5.40 -2.97
CA PHE A 53 -1.19 -6.86 -2.82
C PHE A 53 -1.91 -7.32 -1.55
N SER A 54 -2.54 -8.49 -1.66
CA SER A 54 -3.35 -9.06 -0.59
C SER A 54 -2.51 -9.56 0.58
N PRO A 55 -3.02 -9.51 1.82
CA PRO A 55 -2.44 -10.20 2.98
C PRO A 55 -2.17 -11.68 2.74
N SER A 56 -2.90 -12.30 1.83
CA SER A 56 -2.68 -13.70 1.44
C SER A 56 -1.30 -13.97 0.83
N ALA A 57 -0.56 -12.94 0.40
CA ALA A 57 0.82 -13.05 -0.05
C ALA A 57 1.73 -13.66 1.04
N PHE A 58 1.43 -13.40 2.30
CA PHE A 58 2.21 -13.90 3.44
C PHE A 58 1.66 -15.18 4.08
N LYS A 59 0.57 -15.75 3.56
CA LYS A 59 -0.13 -16.91 4.19
C LYS A 59 0.74 -18.15 4.44
N GLN A 60 1.83 -18.31 3.69
CA GLN A 60 2.77 -19.43 3.86
C GLN A 60 3.78 -19.21 5.00
N PHE A 61 3.93 -17.97 5.45
CA PHE A 61 4.94 -17.53 6.41
C PHE A 61 4.37 -17.20 7.79
N VAL A 62 3.03 -17.18 7.92
CA VAL A 62 2.32 -16.89 9.17
C VAL A 62 1.35 -18.01 9.52
N LYS A 63 0.94 -18.09 10.79
CA LYS A 63 -0.11 -19.01 11.23
C LYS A 63 -1.44 -18.67 10.55
N LYS A 64 -2.30 -19.68 10.36
CA LYS A 64 -3.67 -19.47 9.89
C LYS A 64 -4.40 -18.47 10.80
N GLY A 65 -5.04 -17.46 10.19
CA GLY A 65 -5.72 -16.38 10.92
C GLY A 65 -4.80 -15.22 11.31
N TYR A 66 -3.55 -15.22 10.87
CA TYR A 66 -2.60 -14.13 11.12
C TYR A 66 -2.08 -13.53 9.80
N THR A 67 -1.59 -12.31 9.88
CA THR A 67 -0.86 -11.63 8.80
C THR A 67 0.28 -10.80 9.38
N TYR A 68 1.11 -10.23 8.52
CA TYR A 68 2.11 -9.26 8.93
C TYR A 68 1.52 -7.86 8.99
N GLN A 69 2.01 -7.07 9.94
CA GLN A 69 1.81 -5.63 10.00
C GLN A 69 3.16 -4.94 10.08
N PHE A 70 3.34 -3.95 9.22
CA PHE A 70 4.58 -3.19 9.15
C PHE A 70 4.40 -1.87 9.93
N PRO A 71 5.11 -1.67 11.04
CA PRO A 71 4.84 -0.54 11.94
C PRO A 71 5.38 0.79 11.44
N SER A 72 6.53 0.76 10.75
CA SER A 72 7.22 1.98 10.31
C SER A 72 7.83 1.76 8.93
N CYS A 73 7.20 2.29 7.91
CA CYS A 73 7.41 1.85 6.54
C CYS A 73 7.64 2.98 5.55
N CYS A 74 8.30 4.07 5.97
CA CYS A 74 8.64 5.18 5.10
C CYS A 74 10.15 5.37 5.07
N SER A 75 10.73 5.49 3.88
CA SER A 75 12.09 5.98 3.75
C SER A 75 12.17 7.45 4.16
N THR A 76 13.35 7.89 4.52
CA THR A 76 13.66 9.28 4.83
C THR A 76 14.74 9.78 3.88
N LYS A 77 14.94 11.08 3.86
CA LYS A 77 16.00 11.71 3.07
C LYS A 77 17.39 11.13 3.35
N GLU A 78 17.62 10.67 4.59
CA GLU A 78 18.90 10.14 5.04
C GLU A 78 19.13 8.69 4.57
N ASN A 79 18.05 7.88 4.47
CA ASN A 79 18.19 6.44 4.23
C ASN A 79 17.63 5.95 2.88
N ARG A 80 16.93 6.80 2.10
CA ARG A 80 16.28 6.39 0.83
C ARG A 80 17.23 5.72 -0.17
N HIS A 81 18.53 6.02 -0.12
CA HIS A 81 19.56 5.46 -0.99
C HIS A 81 20.33 4.30 -0.36
N GLU A 82 19.89 3.76 0.78
CA GLU A 82 20.43 2.52 1.29
C GLU A 82 20.07 1.33 0.40
N SER A 83 20.97 0.36 0.32
CA SER A 83 20.86 -0.79 -0.58
C SER A 83 19.56 -1.58 -0.41
N ALA A 84 18.95 -1.58 0.77
CA ALA A 84 17.69 -2.24 1.05
C ALA A 84 16.52 -1.57 0.31
N TYR A 85 16.47 -0.23 0.28
CA TYR A 85 15.47 0.50 -0.50
C TYR A 85 15.72 0.37 -2.01
N ASP A 86 16.97 0.33 -2.44
CA ASP A 86 17.33 0.04 -3.85
C ASP A 86 16.79 -1.32 -4.30
N GLN A 87 16.88 -2.35 -3.45
CA GLN A 87 16.32 -3.66 -3.74
C GLN A 87 14.80 -3.62 -3.90
N ILE A 88 14.08 -2.90 -3.03
CA ILE A 88 12.62 -2.73 -3.13
C ILE A 88 12.26 -2.05 -4.45
N ARG A 89 12.91 -0.93 -4.80
CA ARG A 89 12.69 -0.23 -6.07
C ARG A 89 12.99 -1.13 -7.27
N PHE A 90 14.09 -1.88 -7.21
CA PHE A 90 14.48 -2.80 -8.28
C PHE A 90 13.41 -3.87 -8.51
N TYR A 91 12.97 -4.59 -7.46
CA TYR A 91 11.97 -5.65 -7.62
C TYR A 91 10.60 -5.10 -8.04
N ALA A 92 10.18 -3.97 -7.49
CA ALA A 92 8.95 -3.31 -7.92
C ALA A 92 9.01 -2.88 -9.39
N GLY A 93 10.12 -2.33 -9.82
CA GLY A 93 10.38 -2.00 -11.24
C GLY A 93 10.36 -3.22 -12.16
N GLN A 94 10.92 -4.35 -11.72
CA GLN A 94 10.85 -5.62 -12.47
C GLN A 94 9.41 -6.13 -12.61
N ILE A 95 8.62 -6.07 -11.54
CA ILE A 95 7.19 -6.44 -11.57
C ILE A 95 6.46 -5.58 -12.60
N TYR A 96 6.65 -4.25 -12.54
CA TYR A 96 6.05 -3.31 -13.49
C TYR A 96 6.46 -3.62 -14.94
N ALA A 97 7.76 -3.79 -15.19
CA ALA A 97 8.30 -4.08 -16.53
C ALA A 97 7.78 -5.42 -17.09
N CYS A 98 7.57 -6.41 -16.21
CA CYS A 98 6.98 -7.69 -16.59
C CYS A 98 5.49 -7.58 -16.87
N ALA A 99 4.75 -6.77 -16.12
CA ALA A 99 3.33 -6.53 -16.33
C ALA A 99 3.00 -5.86 -17.67
N GLN A 100 3.96 -5.15 -18.26
CA GLN A 100 3.82 -4.57 -19.60
C GLN A 100 3.97 -5.61 -20.73
N LYS A 101 4.33 -6.85 -20.40
CA LYS A 101 4.57 -7.93 -21.37
C LYS A 101 3.55 -9.04 -21.13
N ASP A 102 2.76 -9.36 -22.12
CA ASP A 102 1.76 -10.46 -22.03
C ASP A 102 2.35 -11.78 -22.52
N THR A 103 3.25 -12.35 -21.72
CA THR A 103 3.82 -13.67 -22.00
C THR A 103 3.86 -14.53 -20.71
N PRO A 104 3.76 -15.88 -20.84
CA PRO A 104 3.90 -16.76 -19.68
C PRO A 104 5.21 -16.59 -18.93
N TYR A 105 6.28 -16.27 -19.63
CA TYR A 105 7.60 -16.06 -19.03
C TYR A 105 7.66 -14.74 -18.23
N SER A 106 7.00 -13.67 -18.70
CA SER A 106 6.93 -12.41 -17.97
C SER A 106 6.11 -12.55 -16.68
N GLN A 107 5.04 -13.33 -16.70
CA GLN A 107 4.26 -13.65 -15.50
C GLN A 107 5.08 -14.41 -14.46
N LEU A 108 5.87 -15.41 -14.91
CA LEU A 108 6.78 -16.14 -14.02
C LEU A 108 7.86 -15.24 -13.42
N ALA A 109 8.45 -14.35 -14.22
CA ALA A 109 9.45 -13.39 -13.76
C ALA A 109 8.85 -12.37 -12.77
N ALA A 110 7.63 -11.89 -13.05
CA ALA A 110 6.91 -11.00 -12.12
C ALA A 110 6.64 -11.68 -10.78
N LYS A 111 6.23 -12.95 -10.79
CA LYS A 111 6.01 -13.73 -9.56
C LYS A 111 7.31 -13.89 -8.76
N GLY A 112 8.41 -14.27 -9.40
CA GLY A 112 9.71 -14.39 -8.72
C GLY A 112 10.18 -13.06 -8.14
N SER A 113 10.05 -11.97 -8.88
CA SER A 113 10.37 -10.61 -8.39
C SER A 113 9.48 -10.20 -7.23
N PHE A 114 8.20 -10.59 -7.23
CA PHE A 114 7.29 -10.32 -6.14
C PHE A 114 7.68 -11.08 -4.86
N GLU A 115 8.06 -12.35 -4.94
CA GLU A 115 8.53 -13.11 -3.78
C GLU A 115 9.82 -12.50 -3.18
N LEU A 116 10.74 -12.04 -4.04
CA LEU A 116 11.93 -11.32 -3.60
C LEU A 116 11.60 -9.96 -2.98
N LEU A 117 10.63 -9.23 -3.53
CA LEU A 117 10.13 -8.00 -2.94
C LEU A 117 9.57 -8.23 -1.53
N LEU A 118 8.74 -9.26 -1.33
CA LEU A 118 8.19 -9.59 0.00
C LEU A 118 9.30 -9.90 1.00
N SER A 119 10.34 -10.64 0.58
CA SER A 119 11.52 -10.92 1.41
C SER A 119 12.26 -9.64 1.79
N ALA A 120 12.49 -8.73 0.83
CA ALA A 120 13.16 -7.46 1.08
C ALA A 120 12.36 -6.57 2.06
N LEU A 121 11.03 -6.49 1.88
CA LEU A 121 10.15 -5.75 2.78
C LEU A 121 10.20 -6.29 4.22
N CYS A 122 10.15 -7.62 4.39
CA CYS A 122 10.25 -8.23 5.71
C CYS A 122 11.62 -8.00 6.36
N THR A 123 12.69 -8.05 5.58
CA THR A 123 14.06 -7.83 6.08
C THR A 123 14.28 -6.38 6.50
N LEU A 124 13.80 -5.43 5.69
CA LEU A 124 13.99 -4.00 5.96
C LEU A 124 13.10 -3.50 7.12
N PHE A 125 11.84 -3.90 7.12
CA PHE A 125 10.85 -3.31 8.02
C PHE A 125 10.49 -4.18 9.24
N SER A 126 11.00 -5.40 9.34
CA SER A 126 10.81 -6.31 10.49
C SER A 126 9.35 -6.34 10.97
N PRO A 127 8.42 -6.91 10.20
CA PRO A 127 6.99 -6.84 10.48
C PRO A 127 6.62 -7.60 11.75
N GLU A 128 5.55 -7.14 12.41
CA GLU A 128 4.91 -7.85 13.51
C GLU A 128 3.83 -8.81 12.98
N THR A 129 3.66 -9.93 13.65
CA THR A 129 2.56 -10.87 13.35
C THR A 129 1.32 -10.46 14.11
N VAL A 130 0.25 -10.13 13.41
CA VAL A 130 -1.03 -9.72 14.00
C VAL A 130 -2.15 -10.67 13.59
N GLN A 131 -3.14 -10.83 14.46
CA GLN A 131 -4.33 -11.61 14.12
C GLN A 131 -5.17 -10.86 13.09
N ILE A 132 -5.63 -11.57 12.05
CA ILE A 132 -6.58 -11.01 11.09
C ILE A 132 -7.90 -10.78 11.81
N PRO A 133 -8.52 -9.60 11.71
CA PRO A 133 -9.81 -9.30 12.34
C PRO A 133 -10.87 -10.35 12.01
N ASP A 134 -11.73 -10.64 12.98
CA ASP A 134 -12.86 -11.55 12.83
C ASP A 134 -13.87 -11.04 11.78
N GLN A 135 -14.83 -11.89 11.42
CA GLN A 135 -15.77 -11.60 10.34
C GLN A 135 -16.66 -10.38 10.64
N GLU A 136 -17.00 -10.14 11.91
CA GLU A 136 -17.78 -8.96 12.33
C GLU A 136 -16.98 -7.66 12.13
N ASP A 137 -15.71 -7.63 12.51
CA ASP A 137 -14.83 -6.48 12.30
C ASP A 137 -14.62 -6.19 10.80
N ARG A 138 -14.57 -7.23 9.96
CA ARG A 138 -14.50 -7.08 8.50
C ARG A 138 -15.76 -6.44 7.94
N THR A 139 -16.93 -6.85 8.42
CA THR A 139 -18.20 -6.26 7.98
C THR A 139 -18.28 -4.77 8.30
N HIS A 140 -17.81 -4.37 9.49
CA HIS A 140 -17.71 -2.95 9.85
C HIS A 140 -16.71 -2.20 8.95
N GLN A 141 -15.54 -2.78 8.68
CA GLN A 141 -14.55 -2.14 7.77
C GLN A 141 -15.09 -2.00 6.34
N GLU A 142 -15.79 -3.02 5.83
CA GLU A 142 -16.43 -2.96 4.51
C GLU A 142 -17.54 -1.91 4.47
N THR A 143 -18.31 -1.76 5.54
CA THR A 143 -19.33 -0.71 5.67
C THR A 143 -18.70 0.67 5.66
N VAL A 144 -17.66 0.89 6.46
CA VAL A 144 -16.92 2.16 6.47
C VAL A 144 -16.30 2.47 5.10
N GLN A 145 -15.74 1.48 4.40
CA GLN A 145 -15.18 1.69 3.07
C GLN A 145 -16.27 2.06 2.04
N ARG A 146 -17.44 1.43 2.11
CA ARG A 146 -18.58 1.81 1.25
C ARG A 146 -19.05 3.24 1.52
N LEU A 147 -19.09 3.65 2.79
CA LEU A 147 -19.40 5.03 3.17
C LEU A 147 -18.39 6.03 2.61
N ILE A 148 -17.10 5.73 2.75
CA ILE A 148 -16.02 6.58 2.21
C ILE A 148 -16.19 6.71 0.69
N ASN A 149 -16.33 5.60 -0.02
CA ASN A 149 -16.49 5.60 -1.47
C ASN A 149 -17.73 6.40 -1.91
N TYR A 150 -18.85 6.28 -1.17
CA TYR A 150 -20.04 7.06 -1.44
C TYR A 150 -19.79 8.56 -1.26
N ILE A 151 -19.16 8.96 -0.17
CA ILE A 151 -18.79 10.35 0.09
C ILE A 151 -17.87 10.90 -1.01
N GLU A 152 -16.84 10.14 -1.41
CA GLU A 152 -15.90 10.52 -2.47
C GLU A 152 -16.58 10.69 -3.84
N GLN A 153 -17.62 9.92 -4.14
CA GLN A 153 -18.38 10.05 -5.38
C GLN A 153 -19.37 11.20 -5.38
N HIS A 154 -19.86 11.60 -4.20
CA HIS A 154 -20.97 12.57 -4.04
C HIS A 154 -20.57 13.82 -3.25
N TYR A 155 -19.29 14.05 -2.94
CA TYR A 155 -18.84 15.16 -2.08
C TYR A 155 -19.24 16.56 -2.60
N GLN A 156 -19.57 16.69 -3.87
CA GLN A 156 -20.06 17.94 -4.48
C GLN A 156 -21.59 18.15 -4.27
N GLU A 157 -22.28 17.16 -3.75
CA GLU A 157 -23.71 17.16 -3.51
C GLU A 157 -24.00 17.29 -2.01
N LYS A 158 -25.25 17.60 -1.66
CA LYS A 158 -25.67 17.61 -0.25
C LYS A 158 -25.89 16.17 0.21
N ILE A 159 -24.97 15.63 1.00
CA ILE A 159 -25.08 14.31 1.61
C ILE A 159 -25.83 14.45 2.96
N SER A 160 -26.87 13.68 3.17
CA SER A 160 -27.62 13.62 4.43
C SER A 160 -27.21 12.40 5.27
N LEU A 161 -27.55 12.41 6.56
CA LEU A 161 -27.35 11.25 7.43
C LEU A 161 -28.22 10.05 6.99
N GLU A 162 -29.38 10.32 6.42
CA GLU A 162 -30.30 9.31 5.87
C GLU A 162 -29.66 8.58 4.68
N ASP A 163 -28.94 9.31 3.82
CA ASP A 163 -28.20 8.71 2.70
C ASP A 163 -27.10 7.78 3.20
N LEU A 164 -26.38 8.19 4.24
CA LEU A 164 -25.31 7.38 4.84
C LEU A 164 -25.85 6.18 5.63
N ALA A 165 -27.01 6.30 6.24
CA ALA A 165 -27.63 5.21 7.01
C ALA A 165 -28.05 3.99 6.14
N GLN A 166 -28.13 4.14 4.82
CA GLN A 166 -28.41 3.03 3.91
C GLN A 166 -27.25 2.02 3.81
N PHE A 167 -26.08 2.36 4.32
CA PHE A 167 -24.89 1.52 4.30
C PHE A 167 -24.59 0.80 5.62
N SER A 168 -25.37 1.07 6.67
CA SER A 168 -25.20 0.47 8.03
C SER A 168 -25.88 -0.89 8.18
#